data_b0a47577b569b352fd35ca556124f525
#
_entry.id   b0a47577b569b352fd35ca556124f525
#
_cell.length_a   1.000
_cell.length_b   1.000
_cell.length_c   1.000
_cell.angle_alpha   90.00
_cell.angle_beta   90.00
_cell.angle_gamma   90.00
#
_symmetry.space_group_name_H-M   'P 1'
#
loop_
_entity.id
_entity.type
_entity.pdbx_description
1 polymer ?
#
loop_
_entity_poly.entity_id
_entity_poly.type
_entity_poly.pdbx_seq_one_letter_code
_entity_poly.pdbx_strand_id
1 'polypeptide(L)'
;MRHLPGGRGGSRIRKIVSLKSGVRVTQYMEEIKRQGGEVIEHLPLINALLCEFPLHKGEVAGILESHPHVVRVEDDLPIKIIYTEPLFFFRRGTMPPQTKQQVGWGVKRIGGEVYLNVKPRKRLRVAIMDTGIMTKHPDLKGNVAGGINITGTGSDILDPNGHGTHVAGIIGALNNEIGIVGVMPEVDLYAVKVFDSRGDGSLSNIIRGLQWCINQGIKVVNMSFGSATDNDTFREVFKAAERAGIIMVAAAGNDQTKHQIQYPAVYTETVAVSSLNELNSLSNFSSYGPEIDLIAPGEQILSTWNNGSYKTLSGTSMAAPHVSGVILQVLNKWGNMSPAQIKRHLKNTAQRLPIKDEYQGAGLIDLAKALSINPRMTQNIRSIRRVVL
;
A
#
# COMPACT_ATOMS: atom_id res chain seq x y z
N MET A 1 -15.23 38.88 32.72
CA MET A 1 -15.98 38.39 31.55
C MET A 1 -15.54 39.18 30.33
N ARG A 2 -14.69 38.57 29.47
CA ARG A 2 -14.36 39.11 28.14
C ARG A 2 -14.75 38.02 27.14
N HIS A 3 -15.74 38.29 26.33
CA HIS A 3 -16.15 37.43 25.23
C HIS A 3 -15.03 37.31 24.22
N LEU A 4 -14.55 36.08 23.99
CA LEU A 4 -13.79 35.73 22.81
C LEU A 4 -14.77 35.59 21.62
N PRO A 5 -14.47 36.15 20.46
CA PRO A 5 -15.33 35.98 19.29
C PRO A 5 -15.24 34.54 18.79
N GLY A 6 -16.34 33.80 18.87
CA GLY A 6 -16.51 32.49 18.27
C GLY A 6 -16.36 32.58 16.75
N GLY A 7 -15.27 32.07 16.21
CA GLY A 7 -15.10 31.89 14.78
C GLY A 7 -16.18 30.94 14.26
N ARG A 8 -17.07 31.42 13.39
CA ARG A 8 -18.01 30.61 12.61
C ARG A 8 -17.23 29.86 11.53
N GLY A 9 -16.60 28.76 11.91
CA GLY A 9 -16.09 27.78 10.94
C GLY A 9 -17.25 26.97 10.40
N GLY A 10 -17.88 27.44 9.32
CA GLY A 10 -18.84 26.63 8.57
C GLY A 10 -18.15 25.33 8.10
N SER A 11 -18.83 24.19 8.17
CA SER A 11 -18.36 22.91 7.65
C SER A 11 -17.90 23.09 6.19
N ARG A 12 -16.72 22.58 5.87
CA ARG A 12 -16.12 22.61 4.52
C ARG A 12 -16.03 21.19 3.96
N ILE A 13 -16.14 21.06 2.65
CA ILE A 13 -15.97 19.80 1.93
C ILE A 13 -14.75 19.89 1.04
N ARG A 14 -14.01 18.79 0.93
CA ARG A 14 -12.87 18.64 0.03
C ARG A 14 -13.28 18.00 -1.27
N LYS A 15 -12.85 18.60 -2.38
CA LYS A 15 -13.06 18.08 -3.73
C LYS A 15 -11.74 18.05 -4.48
N ILE A 16 -11.62 17.09 -5.38
CA ILE A 16 -10.53 17.00 -6.35
C ILE A 16 -11.10 17.43 -7.69
N VAL A 17 -10.55 18.52 -8.24
CA VAL A 17 -10.95 19.09 -9.54
C VAL A 17 -9.92 18.67 -10.58
N SER A 18 -10.26 17.72 -11.43
CA SER A 18 -9.39 17.21 -12.50
C SER A 18 -9.49 18.11 -13.73
N LEU A 19 -8.36 18.52 -14.29
CA LEU A 19 -8.26 19.45 -15.41
C LEU A 19 -7.84 18.71 -16.70
N LYS A 20 -8.31 19.23 -17.85
CA LYS A 20 -7.86 18.74 -19.16
C LYS A 20 -6.36 18.96 -19.34
N SER A 21 -5.72 18.09 -20.14
CA SER A 21 -4.31 18.23 -20.49
C SER A 21 -4.03 19.57 -21.16
N GLY A 22 -2.91 20.20 -20.79
CA GLY A 22 -2.49 21.51 -21.36
C GLY A 22 -3.12 22.73 -20.69
N VAL A 23 -4.04 22.56 -19.73
CA VAL A 23 -4.61 23.68 -18.96
C VAL A 23 -3.56 24.18 -17.95
N ARG A 24 -3.31 25.51 -17.95
CA ARG A 24 -2.47 26.13 -16.93
C ARG A 24 -3.21 26.20 -15.61
N VAL A 25 -2.77 25.41 -14.66
CA VAL A 25 -3.35 25.28 -13.31
C VAL A 25 -3.57 26.66 -12.66
N THR A 26 -2.60 27.58 -12.79
CA THR A 26 -2.65 28.93 -12.20
C THR A 26 -3.84 29.76 -12.70
N GLN A 27 -4.23 29.62 -13.96
CA GLN A 27 -5.39 30.33 -14.52
C GLN A 27 -6.70 29.83 -13.92
N TYR A 28 -6.76 28.52 -13.61
CA TYR A 28 -7.95 27.91 -13.06
C TYR A 28 -8.14 28.16 -11.55
N MET A 29 -7.04 28.43 -10.84
CA MET A 29 -7.10 28.78 -9.41
C MET A 29 -7.97 30.03 -9.14
N GLU A 30 -7.95 31.02 -10.03
CA GLU A 30 -8.79 32.22 -9.90
C GLU A 30 -10.28 31.91 -10.13
N GLU A 31 -10.58 30.95 -11.01
CA GLU A 31 -11.97 30.51 -11.22
C GLU A 31 -12.52 29.81 -9.96
N ILE A 32 -11.72 28.89 -9.36
CA ILE A 32 -12.10 28.24 -8.09
C ILE A 32 -12.44 29.28 -7.02
N LYS A 33 -11.60 30.31 -6.86
CA LYS A 33 -11.82 31.38 -5.88
C LYS A 33 -13.11 32.18 -6.17
N ARG A 34 -13.38 32.50 -7.44
CA ARG A 34 -14.63 33.17 -7.83
C ARG A 34 -15.89 32.39 -7.46
N GLN A 35 -15.81 31.08 -7.51
CA GLN A 35 -16.87 30.17 -7.09
C GLN A 35 -16.94 29.98 -5.56
N GLY A 36 -16.06 30.67 -4.80
CA GLY A 36 -16.00 30.62 -3.34
C GLY A 36 -15.28 29.41 -2.78
N GLY A 37 -14.50 28.69 -3.62
CA GLY A 37 -13.58 27.65 -3.22
C GLY A 37 -12.20 28.21 -2.84
N GLU A 38 -11.45 27.42 -2.14
CA GLU A 38 -10.02 27.63 -1.83
C GLU A 38 -9.22 26.50 -2.41
N VAL A 39 -8.18 26.82 -3.19
CA VAL A 39 -7.25 25.82 -3.70
C VAL A 39 -6.22 25.54 -2.60
N ILE A 40 -6.22 24.31 -2.13
CA ILE A 40 -5.29 23.83 -1.11
C ILE A 40 -3.95 23.44 -1.75
N GLU A 41 -3.99 22.70 -2.87
CA GLU A 41 -2.79 22.16 -3.50
C GLU A 41 -3.03 21.75 -4.96
N HIS A 42 -1.95 21.76 -5.76
CA HIS A 42 -1.90 21.13 -7.06
C HIS A 42 -1.46 19.66 -6.92
N LEU A 43 -2.14 18.75 -7.60
CA LEU A 43 -1.89 17.31 -7.65
C LEU A 43 -1.36 16.92 -9.04
N PRO A 44 -0.03 17.05 -9.30
CA PRO A 44 0.54 16.94 -10.65
C PRO A 44 0.38 15.56 -11.28
N LEU A 45 0.36 14.49 -10.47
CA LEU A 45 0.27 13.10 -10.94
C LEU A 45 -0.93 12.87 -11.88
N ILE A 46 -2.03 13.59 -11.63
CA ILE A 46 -3.30 13.46 -12.37
C ILE A 46 -3.79 14.81 -12.93
N ASN A 47 -2.95 15.84 -12.95
CA ASN A 47 -3.31 17.20 -13.38
C ASN A 47 -4.59 17.70 -12.72
N ALA A 48 -4.67 17.68 -11.39
CA ALA A 48 -5.84 18.09 -10.62
C ALA A 48 -5.49 19.11 -9.54
N LEU A 49 -6.52 19.74 -8.99
CA LEU A 49 -6.45 20.63 -7.82
C LEU A 49 -7.21 20.02 -6.66
N LEU A 50 -6.61 19.98 -5.48
CA LEU A 50 -7.31 19.76 -4.22
C LEU A 50 -7.91 21.10 -3.77
N CYS A 51 -9.22 21.12 -3.57
CA CYS A 51 -9.96 22.32 -3.23
C CYS A 51 -10.85 22.09 -2.00
N GLU A 52 -11.09 23.17 -1.24
CA GLU A 52 -12.10 23.20 -0.18
C GLU A 52 -13.21 24.18 -0.52
N PHE A 53 -14.47 23.76 -0.31
CA PHE A 53 -15.66 24.56 -0.52
C PHE A 53 -16.52 24.60 0.75
N PRO A 54 -17.24 25.71 1.02
CA PRO A 54 -18.26 25.75 2.08
C PRO A 54 -19.37 24.73 1.82
N LEU A 55 -19.81 24.00 2.84
CA LEU A 55 -20.80 22.92 2.73
C LEU A 55 -22.12 23.35 2.07
N HIS A 56 -22.56 24.59 2.33
CA HIS A 56 -23.81 25.16 1.76
C HIS A 56 -23.72 25.46 0.25
N LYS A 57 -22.54 25.30 -0.36
CA LYS A 57 -22.32 25.48 -1.80
C LYS A 57 -22.13 24.14 -2.52
N GLY A 58 -22.89 23.10 -2.15
CA GLY A 58 -22.85 21.80 -2.82
C GLY A 58 -23.13 21.86 -4.33
N GLU A 59 -23.83 22.90 -4.81
CA GLU A 59 -24.08 23.18 -6.24
C GLU A 59 -22.82 23.63 -7.00
N VAL A 60 -21.75 24.06 -6.31
CA VAL A 60 -20.49 24.50 -6.95
C VAL A 60 -19.86 23.43 -7.81
N ALA A 61 -20.00 22.14 -7.41
CA ALA A 61 -19.50 21.04 -8.21
C ALA A 61 -20.08 21.04 -9.62
N GLY A 62 -21.41 21.21 -9.78
CA GLY A 62 -22.08 21.27 -11.07
C GLY A 62 -21.67 22.48 -11.92
N ILE A 63 -21.40 23.64 -11.28
CA ILE A 63 -20.91 24.84 -11.99
C ILE A 63 -19.48 24.58 -12.53
N LEU A 64 -18.60 23.97 -11.71
CA LEU A 64 -17.24 23.68 -12.13
C LEU A 64 -17.19 22.58 -13.20
N GLU A 65 -18.05 21.56 -13.12
CA GLU A 65 -18.17 20.50 -14.11
C GLU A 65 -18.59 21.01 -15.49
N SER A 66 -19.39 22.08 -15.55
CA SER A 66 -19.77 22.71 -16.82
C SER A 66 -18.66 23.52 -17.47
N HIS A 67 -17.52 23.76 -16.76
CA HIS A 67 -16.43 24.55 -17.28
C HIS A 67 -15.62 23.76 -18.33
N PRO A 68 -15.30 24.38 -19.51
CA PRO A 68 -14.68 23.67 -20.64
C PRO A 68 -13.30 23.05 -20.34
N HIS A 69 -12.62 23.49 -19.29
CA HIS A 69 -11.31 23.00 -18.87
C HIS A 69 -11.34 21.93 -17.78
N VAL A 70 -12.49 21.67 -17.18
CA VAL A 70 -12.67 20.63 -16.16
C VAL A 70 -13.03 19.31 -16.83
N VAL A 71 -12.45 18.23 -16.33
CA VAL A 71 -12.82 16.85 -16.70
C VAL A 71 -13.88 16.31 -15.74
N ARG A 72 -13.68 16.56 -14.43
CA ARG A 72 -14.58 16.11 -13.35
C ARG A 72 -14.29 16.81 -12.03
N VAL A 73 -15.26 16.79 -11.14
CA VAL A 73 -15.17 17.27 -9.75
C VAL A 73 -15.65 16.16 -8.83
N GLU A 74 -14.76 15.59 -8.04
CA GLU A 74 -15.09 14.43 -7.20
C GLU A 74 -14.67 14.65 -5.76
N ASP A 75 -15.21 13.82 -4.85
CA ASP A 75 -14.88 13.88 -3.43
C ASP A 75 -13.43 13.43 -3.17
N ASP A 76 -12.76 14.09 -2.23
CA ASP A 76 -11.53 13.57 -1.62
C ASP A 76 -11.91 12.42 -0.68
N LEU A 77 -11.96 11.21 -1.24
CA LEU A 77 -12.48 10.02 -0.55
C LEU A 77 -11.71 9.71 0.74
N PRO A 78 -12.40 9.32 1.81
CA PRO A 78 -11.75 8.79 3.01
C PRO A 78 -11.13 7.41 2.71
N ILE A 79 -9.91 7.22 3.17
CA ILE A 79 -9.16 5.97 3.07
C ILE A 79 -8.71 5.54 4.46
N LYS A 80 -8.71 4.22 4.73
CA LYS A 80 -8.35 3.68 6.04
C LYS A 80 -7.36 2.53 5.94
N ILE A 81 -6.55 2.36 6.99
CA ILE A 81 -5.74 1.13 7.15
C ILE A 81 -6.66 -0.07 7.38
N ILE A 82 -6.20 -1.26 6.96
CA ILE A 82 -6.98 -2.50 7.01
C ILE A 82 -6.29 -3.51 7.92
N TYR A 83 -6.74 -3.68 9.15
CA TYR A 83 -6.30 -4.75 10.02
C TYR A 83 -7.43 -5.23 10.94
N THR A 84 -7.33 -6.45 11.44
CA THR A 84 -8.17 -6.98 12.50
C THR A 84 -7.31 -7.24 13.73
N GLU A 85 -7.75 -6.74 14.88
CA GLU A 85 -7.20 -7.22 16.13
C GLU A 85 -7.67 -8.67 16.34
N PRO A 86 -6.81 -9.58 16.84
CA PRO A 86 -7.20 -10.95 17.10
C PRO A 86 -8.43 -10.98 18.02
N LEU A 87 -9.54 -11.60 17.56
CA LEU A 87 -10.68 -11.90 18.39
C LEU A 87 -10.26 -12.96 19.41
N PHE A 88 -10.05 -12.51 20.65
CA PHE A 88 -10.00 -13.31 21.89
C PHE A 88 -8.96 -14.45 22.05
N PHE A 89 -8.37 -14.47 23.23
CA PHE A 89 -7.65 -15.52 24.00
C PHE A 89 -6.11 -15.50 24.04
N PHE A 90 -5.38 -14.68 23.31
CA PHE A 90 -3.98 -14.49 23.66
C PHE A 90 -3.76 -13.09 24.23
N ARG A 91 -3.05 -13.01 25.38
CA ARG A 91 -2.78 -11.81 26.16
C ARG A 91 -2.64 -10.57 25.29
N ARG A 92 -3.49 -9.55 25.52
CA ARG A 92 -3.24 -8.17 25.13
C ARG A 92 -1.87 -7.76 25.73
N GLY A 93 -0.83 -7.84 24.95
CA GLY A 93 0.50 -7.44 25.39
C GLY A 93 1.47 -7.41 24.22
N THR A 94 2.19 -6.31 24.11
CA THR A 94 3.41 -6.27 23.32
C THR A 94 4.41 -7.25 23.94
N MET A 95 5.02 -8.11 23.12
CA MET A 95 6.09 -8.97 23.60
C MET A 95 7.34 -8.11 23.87
N PRO A 96 8.07 -8.35 24.96
CA PRO A 96 9.35 -7.68 25.21
C PRO A 96 10.32 -7.94 24.05
N PRO A 97 11.39 -7.16 23.93
CA PRO A 97 12.45 -7.42 22.96
C PRO A 97 12.89 -8.87 23.03
N GLN A 98 12.81 -9.57 21.89
CA GLN A 98 13.23 -10.97 21.82
C GLN A 98 14.76 -11.03 21.88
N THR A 99 15.30 -11.81 22.78
CA THR A 99 16.75 -12.00 22.95
C THR A 99 17.37 -12.92 21.92
N LYS A 100 16.56 -13.61 21.11
CA LYS A 100 16.97 -14.49 20.00
C LYS A 100 16.07 -14.27 18.80
N GLN A 101 16.67 -14.16 17.62
CA GLN A 101 15.96 -13.97 16.38
C GLN A 101 15.06 -15.16 16.04
N GLN A 102 13.88 -14.84 15.52
CA GLN A 102 12.92 -15.82 15.03
C GLN A 102 12.59 -15.57 13.57
N VAL A 103 12.58 -16.63 12.77
CA VAL A 103 11.97 -16.58 11.43
C VAL A 103 10.48 -16.86 11.60
N GLY A 104 9.66 -15.87 11.33
CA GLY A 104 8.19 -15.98 11.42
C GLY A 104 7.64 -17.08 10.49
N TRP A 105 6.49 -17.66 10.87
CA TRP A 105 5.88 -18.72 10.06
C TRP A 105 5.57 -18.25 8.63
N GLY A 106 5.16 -16.98 8.46
CA GLY A 106 4.86 -16.41 7.15
C GLY A 106 6.09 -16.40 6.23
N VAL A 107 7.23 -15.94 6.73
CA VAL A 107 8.50 -15.96 5.98
C VAL A 107 8.91 -17.37 5.61
N LYS A 108 8.79 -18.35 6.53
CA LYS A 108 9.05 -19.77 6.26
C LYS A 108 8.11 -20.33 5.20
N ARG A 109 6.80 -20.04 5.33
CA ARG A 109 5.77 -20.57 4.44
C ARG A 109 5.95 -20.18 2.97
N ILE A 110 6.49 -19.02 2.71
CA ILE A 110 6.78 -18.55 1.35
C ILE A 110 8.19 -18.97 0.86
N GLY A 111 8.92 -19.77 1.62
CA GLY A 111 10.28 -20.21 1.31
C GLY A 111 11.35 -19.14 1.50
N GLY A 112 11.08 -18.13 2.35
CA GLY A 112 11.98 -16.99 2.56
C GLY A 112 13.22 -17.31 3.40
N GLU A 113 13.15 -18.29 4.30
CA GLU A 113 14.22 -18.60 5.26
C GLU A 113 15.58 -18.92 4.62
N VAL A 114 15.60 -19.51 3.43
CA VAL A 114 16.84 -19.84 2.74
C VAL A 114 17.52 -18.64 2.06
N TYR A 115 16.83 -17.50 1.98
CA TYR A 115 17.31 -16.30 1.29
C TYR A 115 17.69 -15.14 2.25
N LEU A 116 17.64 -15.36 3.56
CA LEU A 116 17.88 -14.30 4.57
C LEU A 116 19.30 -13.75 4.55
N ASN A 117 20.27 -14.52 4.07
CA ASN A 117 21.68 -14.12 3.97
C ASN A 117 22.08 -13.64 2.57
N VAL A 118 21.13 -13.52 1.64
CA VAL A 118 21.42 -13.03 0.29
C VAL A 118 21.62 -11.52 0.34
N LYS A 119 22.87 -11.08 0.16
CA LYS A 119 23.17 -9.65 0.08
C LYS A 119 22.77 -9.08 -1.27
N PRO A 120 22.02 -7.96 -1.32
CA PRO A 120 21.69 -7.31 -2.57
C PRO A 120 22.94 -6.64 -3.18
N ARG A 121 23.02 -6.66 -4.50
CA ARG A 121 24.06 -5.90 -5.24
C ARG A 121 23.98 -4.40 -4.96
N LYS A 122 22.77 -3.91 -4.77
CA LYS A 122 22.41 -2.54 -4.37
C LYS A 122 21.16 -2.63 -3.50
N ARG A 123 21.13 -1.89 -2.39
CA ARG A 123 19.92 -1.82 -1.57
C ARG A 123 18.77 -1.29 -2.40
N LEU A 124 17.69 -2.05 -2.44
CA LEU A 124 16.46 -1.67 -3.13
C LEU A 124 15.60 -0.81 -2.22
N ARG A 125 14.81 0.07 -2.83
CA ARG A 125 13.92 0.98 -2.13
C ARG A 125 12.48 0.48 -2.17
N VAL A 126 11.80 0.53 -1.02
CA VAL A 126 10.37 0.26 -0.91
C VAL A 126 9.70 1.34 -0.06
N ALA A 127 8.57 1.83 -0.51
CA ALA A 127 7.73 2.71 0.28
C ALA A 127 6.69 1.91 1.06
N ILE A 128 6.60 2.19 2.34
CA ILE A 128 5.50 1.77 3.20
C ILE A 128 4.54 2.96 3.30
N MET A 129 3.47 2.93 2.49
CA MET A 129 2.45 3.96 2.46
C MET A 129 1.42 3.64 3.55
N ASP A 130 1.62 4.24 4.75
CA ASP A 130 0.97 3.79 5.97
C ASP A 130 0.93 4.90 7.05
N THR A 131 0.90 4.54 8.33
CA THR A 131 0.85 5.43 9.51
C THR A 131 2.21 5.99 9.93
N GLY A 132 3.29 5.59 9.26
CA GLY A 132 4.68 5.93 9.60
C GLY A 132 5.52 4.69 9.93
N ILE A 133 6.74 4.88 10.42
CA ILE A 133 7.64 3.81 10.88
C ILE A 133 8.35 4.25 12.16
N MET A 134 8.49 3.34 13.12
CA MET A 134 9.35 3.52 14.30
C MET A 134 10.83 3.45 13.89
N THR A 135 11.41 4.56 13.54
CA THR A 135 12.76 4.64 12.94
C THR A 135 13.88 4.11 13.84
N LYS A 136 13.66 4.12 15.17
CA LYS A 136 14.61 3.65 16.19
C LYS A 136 14.37 2.21 16.63
N HIS A 137 13.43 1.48 16.02
CA HIS A 137 13.19 0.08 16.38
C HIS A 137 14.46 -0.75 16.16
N PRO A 138 14.88 -1.61 17.13
CA PRO A 138 16.12 -2.39 17.03
C PRO A 138 16.26 -3.17 15.72
N ASP A 139 15.16 -3.78 15.23
CA ASP A 139 15.13 -4.56 13.99
C ASP A 139 14.93 -3.72 12.70
N LEU A 140 14.72 -2.41 12.81
CA LEU A 140 14.45 -1.57 11.63
C LEU A 140 15.46 -0.46 11.41
N LYS A 141 16.15 0.00 12.47
CA LYS A 141 16.98 1.22 12.46
C LYS A 141 18.06 1.25 11.38
N GLY A 142 18.55 0.10 10.93
CA GLY A 142 19.54 0.00 9.86
C GLY A 142 18.94 0.00 8.45
N ASN A 143 17.61 -0.13 8.35
CA ASN A 143 16.90 -0.23 7.08
C ASN A 143 16.02 1.00 6.79
N VAL A 144 15.60 1.77 7.80
CA VAL A 144 14.82 2.99 7.56
C VAL A 144 15.71 4.08 6.99
N ALA A 145 15.55 4.33 5.70
CA ALA A 145 16.39 5.26 4.92
C ALA A 145 15.82 6.68 4.84
N GLY A 146 14.56 6.88 5.20
CA GLY A 146 13.90 8.19 5.16
C GLY A 146 12.38 8.09 4.99
N GLY A 147 11.78 9.17 4.50
CA GLY A 147 10.35 9.20 4.25
C GLY A 147 9.79 10.60 4.17
N ILE A 148 8.47 10.68 4.17
CA ILE A 148 7.70 11.92 4.18
C ILE A 148 6.45 11.76 5.05
N ASN A 149 6.08 12.84 5.75
CA ASN A 149 4.78 12.96 6.41
C ASN A 149 3.86 13.84 5.58
N ILE A 150 2.76 13.27 5.14
CA ILE A 150 1.75 13.93 4.27
C ILE A 150 0.49 14.31 5.05
N THR A 151 0.34 13.83 6.29
CA THR A 151 -0.88 14.06 7.08
C THR A 151 -1.11 15.51 7.52
N GLY A 152 -0.12 16.39 7.34
CA GLY A 152 -0.18 17.79 7.79
C GLY A 152 0.10 17.98 9.28
N THR A 153 0.42 16.93 10.02
CA THR A 153 0.66 16.96 11.48
C THR A 153 2.16 16.99 11.83
N GLY A 154 2.93 17.86 11.19
CA GLY A 154 4.37 17.97 11.37
C GLY A 154 5.19 17.28 10.27
N SER A 155 6.52 17.27 10.42
CA SER A 155 7.44 16.71 9.42
C SER A 155 7.96 15.32 9.77
N ASP A 156 7.69 14.79 10.98
CA ASP A 156 8.21 13.50 11.41
C ASP A 156 7.46 12.33 10.75
N ILE A 157 8.22 11.28 10.47
CA ILE A 157 7.73 10.05 9.87
C ILE A 157 7.44 8.96 10.91
N LEU A 158 7.46 9.31 12.19
CA LEU A 158 7.21 8.38 13.29
C LEU A 158 5.79 7.84 13.23
N ASP A 159 5.67 6.60 13.65
CA ASP A 159 4.41 5.87 13.64
C ASP A 159 3.71 5.93 15.01
N PRO A 160 2.69 6.77 15.20
CA PRO A 160 1.95 6.84 16.46
C PRO A 160 0.92 5.71 16.61
N ASN A 161 0.59 5.00 15.54
CA ASN A 161 -0.39 3.92 15.50
C ASN A 161 0.26 2.55 15.76
N GLY A 162 1.33 2.24 15.03
CA GLY A 162 2.05 0.96 15.06
C GLY A 162 1.85 0.09 13.84
N HIS A 163 0.80 0.33 13.03
CA HIS A 163 0.49 -0.49 11.88
C HIS A 163 1.59 -0.43 10.80
N GLY A 164 2.05 0.75 10.41
CA GLY A 164 3.11 0.90 9.42
C GLY A 164 4.45 0.32 9.89
N THR A 165 4.76 0.41 11.19
CA THR A 165 5.92 -0.25 11.79
C THR A 165 5.82 -1.78 11.68
N HIS A 166 4.63 -2.33 11.90
CA HIS A 166 4.38 -3.76 11.78
C HIS A 166 4.57 -4.24 10.33
N VAL A 167 4.01 -3.52 9.37
CA VAL A 167 4.17 -3.77 7.92
C VAL A 167 5.64 -3.70 7.51
N ALA A 168 6.38 -2.68 7.99
CA ALA A 168 7.80 -2.50 7.71
C ALA A 168 8.64 -3.70 8.18
N GLY A 169 8.34 -4.26 9.35
CA GLY A 169 9.03 -5.44 9.88
C GLY A 169 8.84 -6.69 9.03
N ILE A 170 7.64 -6.93 8.50
CA ILE A 170 7.38 -8.07 7.61
C ILE A 170 8.24 -7.97 6.34
N ILE A 171 8.36 -6.76 5.78
CA ILE A 171 9.18 -6.54 4.58
C ILE A 171 10.66 -6.68 4.90
N GLY A 172 11.14 -5.95 5.92
CA GLY A 172 12.55 -5.66 6.05
C GLY A 172 13.06 -5.57 7.48
N ALA A 173 12.56 -6.35 8.44
CA ALA A 173 13.27 -6.53 9.71
C ALA A 173 14.65 -7.13 9.46
N LEU A 174 15.65 -6.61 10.18
CA LEU A 174 17.06 -6.96 10.01
C LEU A 174 17.34 -8.43 10.36
N ASN A 175 18.32 -9.01 9.68
CA ASN A 175 18.92 -10.27 10.12
C ASN A 175 20.08 -9.97 11.08
N ASN A 176 19.79 -9.79 12.38
CA ASN A 176 20.69 -9.21 13.38
C ASN A 176 20.73 -9.98 14.71
N GLU A 177 20.30 -11.24 14.69
CA GLU A 177 20.31 -12.18 15.83
C GLU A 177 19.25 -11.93 16.91
N ILE A 178 18.49 -10.82 16.85
CA ILE A 178 17.42 -10.49 17.79
C ILE A 178 16.06 -10.42 17.08
N GLY A 179 14.98 -10.52 17.84
CA GLY A 179 13.61 -10.27 17.41
C GLY A 179 13.13 -11.12 16.25
N ILE A 180 12.80 -10.52 15.13
CA ILE A 180 12.31 -11.20 13.92
C ILE A 180 13.19 -10.85 12.72
N VAL A 181 12.92 -11.53 11.59
CA VAL A 181 13.54 -11.19 10.29
C VAL A 181 12.49 -11.04 9.22
N GLY A 182 12.62 -10.03 8.37
CA GLY A 182 11.74 -9.76 7.23
C GLY A 182 12.08 -10.61 6.00
N VAL A 183 11.24 -10.50 4.97
CA VAL A 183 11.44 -11.23 3.69
C VAL A 183 12.67 -10.73 2.93
N MET A 184 13.00 -9.43 3.07
CA MET A 184 14.19 -8.79 2.48
C MET A 184 14.94 -8.00 3.57
N PRO A 185 15.82 -8.66 4.35
CA PRO A 185 16.47 -8.03 5.52
C PRO A 185 17.43 -6.89 5.20
N GLU A 186 17.94 -6.79 3.97
CA GLU A 186 18.80 -5.71 3.51
C GLU A 186 18.08 -4.85 2.46
N VAL A 187 17.25 -3.91 2.92
CA VAL A 187 16.40 -3.05 2.08
C VAL A 187 16.39 -1.62 2.61
N ASP A 188 16.15 -0.64 1.75
CA ASP A 188 15.89 0.75 2.16
C ASP A 188 14.38 0.97 2.30
N LEU A 189 13.91 1.04 3.53
CA LEU A 189 12.51 1.30 3.89
C LEU A 189 12.26 2.81 3.91
N TYR A 190 11.26 3.26 3.19
CA TYR A 190 10.81 4.65 3.19
C TYR A 190 9.40 4.75 3.78
N ALA A 191 9.25 5.51 4.86
CA ALA A 191 7.95 5.80 5.45
C ALA A 191 7.23 6.88 4.64
N VAL A 192 6.12 6.53 4.00
CA VAL A 192 5.22 7.49 3.37
C VAL A 192 3.97 7.57 4.24
N LYS A 193 4.03 8.48 5.24
CA LYS A 193 2.99 8.62 6.24
C LYS A 193 1.80 9.39 5.66
N VAL A 194 0.77 8.66 5.29
CA VAL A 194 -0.47 9.16 4.68
C VAL A 194 -1.68 9.04 5.61
N PHE A 195 -1.52 8.30 6.73
CA PHE A 195 -2.54 8.09 7.75
C PHE A 195 -2.13 8.67 9.10
N ASP A 196 -3.13 9.16 9.81
CA ASP A 196 -2.97 9.69 11.17
C ASP A 196 -2.84 8.57 12.23
N SER A 197 -2.83 8.95 13.52
CA SER A 197 -2.73 8.01 14.64
C SER A 197 -3.91 7.04 14.76
N ARG A 198 -5.05 7.37 14.15
CA ARG A 198 -6.25 6.51 14.12
C ARG A 198 -6.32 5.64 12.88
N GLY A 199 -5.38 5.83 11.94
CA GLY A 199 -5.38 5.13 10.66
C GLY A 199 -6.32 5.75 9.63
N ASP A 200 -6.71 7.01 9.81
CA ASP A 200 -7.54 7.76 8.89
C ASP A 200 -6.68 8.60 7.94
N GLY A 201 -7.04 8.61 6.67
CA GLY A 201 -6.40 9.39 5.60
C GLY A 201 -7.39 9.74 4.49
N SER A 202 -6.86 10.27 3.38
CA SER A 202 -7.68 10.66 2.23
C SER A 202 -7.02 10.27 0.90
N LEU A 203 -7.81 10.27 -0.17
CA LEU A 203 -7.32 10.03 -1.53
C LEU A 203 -6.23 11.05 -1.92
N SER A 204 -6.39 12.32 -1.56
CA SER A 204 -5.37 13.35 -1.81
C SER A 204 -4.04 13.03 -1.11
N ASN A 205 -4.06 12.42 0.08
CA ASN A 205 -2.85 11.95 0.75
C ASN A 205 -2.17 10.83 -0.06
N ILE A 206 -2.95 9.88 -0.59
CA ILE A 206 -2.44 8.79 -1.43
C ILE A 206 -1.80 9.35 -2.72
N ILE A 207 -2.46 10.29 -3.38
CA ILE A 207 -1.95 10.95 -4.60
C ILE A 207 -0.59 11.60 -4.34
N ARG A 208 -0.47 12.38 -3.26
CA ARG A 208 0.77 13.04 -2.85
C ARG A 208 1.87 12.03 -2.52
N GLY A 209 1.49 10.94 -1.84
CA GLY A 209 2.42 9.86 -1.50
C GLY A 209 2.98 9.16 -2.72
N LEU A 210 2.15 8.82 -3.70
CA LEU A 210 2.57 8.21 -4.96
C LEU A 210 3.44 9.18 -5.78
N GLN A 211 3.05 10.46 -5.87
CA GLN A 211 3.86 11.48 -6.53
C GLN A 211 5.26 11.59 -5.89
N TRP A 212 5.33 11.56 -4.55
CA TRP A 212 6.59 11.59 -3.85
C TRP A 212 7.44 10.35 -4.15
N CYS A 213 6.85 9.15 -4.15
CA CYS A 213 7.53 7.91 -4.51
C CYS A 213 8.14 7.98 -5.92
N ILE A 214 7.39 8.51 -6.89
CA ILE A 214 7.85 8.73 -8.27
C ILE A 214 9.06 9.67 -8.28
N ASN A 215 8.98 10.83 -7.61
CA ASN A 215 10.03 11.81 -7.54
C ASN A 215 11.31 11.29 -6.87
N GLN A 216 11.17 10.35 -5.90
CA GLN A 216 12.28 9.68 -5.23
C GLN A 216 12.82 8.47 -5.99
N GLY A 217 12.19 8.07 -7.10
CA GLY A 217 12.57 6.88 -7.87
C GLY A 217 12.34 5.57 -7.13
N ILE A 218 11.38 5.54 -6.18
CA ILE A 218 10.97 4.34 -5.46
C ILE A 218 9.97 3.59 -6.33
N LYS A 219 10.26 2.31 -6.63
CA LYS A 219 9.47 1.52 -7.57
C LYS A 219 8.49 0.54 -6.93
N VAL A 220 8.69 0.18 -5.68
CA VAL A 220 7.81 -0.75 -4.95
C VAL A 220 7.09 0.01 -3.85
N VAL A 221 5.76 -0.06 -3.86
CA VAL A 221 4.91 0.60 -2.86
C VAL A 221 3.99 -0.45 -2.24
N ASN A 222 4.10 -0.63 -0.94
CA ASN A 222 3.17 -1.45 -0.15
C ASN A 222 2.01 -0.60 0.34
N MET A 223 0.79 -1.09 0.10
CA MET A 223 -0.47 -0.41 0.42
C MET A 223 -1.36 -1.34 1.25
N SER A 224 -1.20 -1.24 2.56
CA SER A 224 -1.95 -2.02 3.55
C SER A 224 -3.20 -1.26 4.03
N PHE A 225 -3.95 -0.69 3.09
CA PHE A 225 -5.13 0.12 3.32
C PHE A 225 -6.19 -0.10 2.24
N GLY A 226 -7.42 0.40 2.48
CA GLY A 226 -8.47 0.32 1.48
C GLY A 226 -9.63 1.28 1.68
N SER A 227 -10.51 1.26 0.69
CA SER A 227 -11.79 1.95 0.68
C SER A 227 -12.84 1.05 0.03
N ALA A 228 -14.05 1.06 0.55
CA ALA A 228 -15.20 0.43 -0.11
C ALA A 228 -15.75 1.29 -1.26
N THR A 229 -15.35 2.55 -1.34
CA THR A 229 -15.83 3.53 -2.32
C THR A 229 -14.78 3.77 -3.39
N ASP A 230 -15.21 3.79 -4.65
CA ASP A 230 -14.44 4.14 -5.85
C ASP A 230 -14.90 5.46 -6.44
N ASN A 231 -14.03 6.10 -7.19
CA ASN A 231 -14.38 7.15 -8.16
C ASN A 231 -13.34 7.19 -9.30
N ASP A 232 -13.62 7.93 -10.34
CA ASP A 232 -12.74 8.00 -11.51
C ASP A 232 -11.36 8.61 -11.20
N THR A 233 -11.31 9.58 -10.30
CA THR A 233 -10.04 10.14 -9.80
C THR A 233 -9.19 9.08 -9.13
N PHE A 234 -9.78 8.25 -8.26
CA PHE A 234 -9.07 7.16 -7.59
C PHE A 234 -8.47 6.18 -8.62
N ARG A 235 -9.26 5.77 -9.60
CA ARG A 235 -8.80 4.89 -10.69
C ARG A 235 -7.67 5.51 -11.52
N GLU A 236 -7.79 6.79 -11.88
CA GLU A 236 -6.78 7.50 -12.69
C GLU A 236 -5.42 7.60 -11.98
N VAL A 237 -5.42 7.78 -10.66
CA VAL A 237 -4.20 7.80 -9.84
C VAL A 237 -3.38 6.52 -10.01
N PHE A 238 -4.02 5.35 -9.95
CA PHE A 238 -3.33 4.06 -10.04
C PHE A 238 -2.85 3.78 -11.47
N LYS A 239 -3.63 4.16 -12.48
CA LYS A 239 -3.15 4.14 -13.88
C LYS A 239 -1.95 5.04 -14.10
N ALA A 240 -1.95 6.24 -13.53
CA ALA A 240 -0.83 7.17 -13.65
C ALA A 240 0.43 6.63 -12.93
N ALA A 241 0.28 6.06 -11.74
CA ALA A 241 1.39 5.46 -10.99
C ALA A 241 1.98 4.24 -11.71
N GLU A 242 1.14 3.36 -12.28
CA GLU A 242 1.62 2.22 -13.07
C GLU A 242 2.39 2.70 -14.32
N ARG A 243 1.85 3.68 -15.08
CA ARG A 243 2.55 4.29 -16.23
C ARG A 243 3.90 4.88 -15.85
N ALA A 244 4.03 5.40 -14.63
CA ALA A 244 5.31 5.87 -14.07
C ALA A 244 6.24 4.72 -13.63
N GLY A 245 5.81 3.47 -13.73
CA GLY A 245 6.60 2.27 -13.41
C GLY A 245 6.58 1.86 -11.94
N ILE A 246 5.61 2.34 -11.16
CA ILE A 246 5.41 1.93 -9.75
C ILE A 246 4.76 0.56 -9.70
N ILE A 247 5.37 -0.36 -8.98
CA ILE A 247 4.82 -1.68 -8.64
C ILE A 247 4.05 -1.53 -7.33
N MET A 248 2.74 -1.66 -7.38
CA MET A 248 1.83 -1.42 -6.28
C MET A 248 1.26 -2.73 -5.75
N VAL A 249 1.45 -3.01 -4.47
CA VAL A 249 0.91 -4.19 -3.78
C VAL A 249 -0.19 -3.74 -2.83
N ALA A 250 -1.38 -4.30 -2.97
CA ALA A 250 -2.56 -3.86 -2.23
C ALA A 250 -3.22 -5.00 -1.45
N ALA A 251 -3.59 -4.72 -0.21
CA ALA A 251 -4.37 -5.60 0.65
C ALA A 251 -5.82 -5.71 0.16
N ALA A 252 -6.36 -6.93 0.09
CA ALA A 252 -7.69 -7.19 -0.47
C ALA A 252 -8.86 -6.65 0.37
N GLY A 253 -8.69 -6.49 1.68
CA GLY A 253 -9.74 -6.14 2.63
C GLY A 253 -10.01 -7.24 3.65
N ASN A 254 -10.70 -6.88 4.74
CA ASN A 254 -10.95 -7.77 5.87
C ASN A 254 -12.45 -7.92 6.20
N ASP A 255 -13.32 -7.77 5.21
CA ASP A 255 -14.76 -7.72 5.42
C ASP A 255 -15.46 -9.10 5.34
N GLN A 256 -14.69 -10.19 5.19
CA GLN A 256 -15.17 -11.59 5.09
C GLN A 256 -16.15 -11.83 3.94
N THR A 257 -16.21 -10.95 2.96
CA THR A 257 -17.26 -10.94 1.97
C THR A 257 -16.75 -11.32 0.59
N LYS A 258 -17.59 -12.09 -0.11
CA LYS A 258 -17.41 -12.41 -1.51
C LYS A 258 -17.67 -11.16 -2.36
N HIS A 259 -16.77 -10.88 -3.31
CA HIS A 259 -16.88 -9.75 -4.24
C HIS A 259 -16.89 -8.35 -3.59
N GLN A 260 -16.36 -8.21 -2.38
CA GLN A 260 -16.13 -6.92 -1.73
C GLN A 260 -14.65 -6.71 -1.45
N ILE A 261 -13.85 -6.87 -2.50
CA ILE A 261 -12.44 -6.48 -2.45
C ILE A 261 -12.38 -4.97 -2.39
N GLN A 262 -11.57 -4.44 -1.49
CA GLN A 262 -11.43 -3.00 -1.31
C GLN A 262 -10.52 -2.38 -2.38
N TYR A 263 -10.82 -1.14 -2.75
CA TYR A 263 -9.92 -0.33 -3.57
C TYR A 263 -8.70 0.11 -2.76
N PRO A 264 -7.48 0.05 -3.31
CA PRO A 264 -7.15 -0.13 -4.72
C PRO A 264 -6.93 -1.58 -5.17
N ALA A 265 -7.11 -2.61 -4.34
CA ALA A 265 -6.83 -3.98 -4.72
C ALA A 265 -7.70 -4.48 -5.90
N VAL A 266 -8.90 -3.89 -6.11
CA VAL A 266 -9.76 -4.16 -7.28
C VAL A 266 -9.10 -3.77 -8.60
N TYR A 267 -8.17 -2.80 -8.60
CA TYR A 267 -7.59 -2.29 -9.84
C TYR A 267 -6.57 -3.24 -10.44
N THR A 268 -6.61 -3.42 -11.76
CA THR A 268 -5.67 -4.26 -12.50
C THR A 268 -4.23 -3.80 -12.43
N GLU A 269 -4.01 -2.53 -12.10
CA GLU A 269 -2.74 -1.86 -11.92
C GLU A 269 -2.00 -2.27 -10.63
N THR A 270 -2.72 -2.88 -9.68
CA THR A 270 -2.14 -3.36 -8.42
C THR A 270 -1.96 -4.87 -8.42
N VAL A 271 -1.14 -5.37 -7.51
CA VAL A 271 -1.09 -6.79 -7.14
C VAL A 271 -2.00 -6.98 -5.93
N ALA A 272 -3.18 -7.56 -6.16
CA ALA A 272 -4.19 -7.80 -5.12
C ALA A 272 -3.84 -9.03 -4.28
N VAL A 273 -3.78 -8.87 -2.95
CA VAL A 273 -3.32 -9.92 -2.04
C VAL A 273 -4.37 -10.25 -0.98
N SER A 274 -4.86 -11.50 -1.00
CA SER A 274 -5.70 -12.08 0.04
C SER A 274 -4.86 -12.73 1.16
N SER A 275 -5.49 -13.07 2.29
CA SER A 275 -4.82 -13.58 3.49
C SER A 275 -4.98 -15.08 3.67
N LEU A 276 -3.86 -15.76 3.94
CA LEU A 276 -3.74 -17.18 4.27
C LEU A 276 -3.45 -17.35 5.76
N ASN A 277 -4.02 -18.40 6.37
CA ASN A 277 -3.65 -18.85 7.72
C ASN A 277 -2.60 -19.98 7.67
N GLU A 278 -2.09 -20.37 8.84
CA GLU A 278 -1.04 -21.39 8.97
C GLU A 278 -1.48 -22.79 8.49
N LEU A 279 -2.80 -23.06 8.43
CA LEU A 279 -3.38 -24.30 7.90
C LEU A 279 -3.55 -24.31 6.36
N ASN A 280 -3.01 -23.33 5.66
CA ASN A 280 -3.15 -23.13 4.21
C ASN A 280 -4.59 -22.93 3.73
N SER A 281 -5.44 -22.37 4.58
CA SER A 281 -6.80 -21.97 4.26
C SER A 281 -6.89 -20.45 4.14
N LEU A 282 -7.91 -19.95 3.41
CA LEU A 282 -8.23 -18.53 3.44
C LEU A 282 -8.51 -18.10 4.89
N SER A 283 -7.89 -17.00 5.33
CA SER A 283 -8.20 -16.41 6.65
C SER A 283 -9.67 -16.00 6.72
N ASN A 284 -10.34 -16.28 7.83
CA ASN A 284 -11.78 -16.06 7.96
C ASN A 284 -12.23 -14.60 7.70
N PHE A 285 -11.36 -13.64 7.94
CA PHE A 285 -11.63 -12.21 7.69
C PHE A 285 -11.36 -11.78 6.25
N SER A 286 -10.57 -12.53 5.46
CA SER A 286 -10.09 -12.05 4.16
C SER A 286 -11.20 -11.84 3.16
N SER A 287 -11.24 -10.67 2.54
CA SER A 287 -12.01 -10.45 1.32
C SER A 287 -11.44 -11.28 0.17
N TYR A 288 -12.29 -11.72 -0.76
CA TYR A 288 -11.94 -12.59 -1.86
C TYR A 288 -12.83 -12.36 -3.10
N GLY A 289 -12.33 -12.71 -4.26
CA GLY A 289 -13.02 -12.53 -5.54
C GLY A 289 -12.11 -12.73 -6.74
N PRO A 290 -12.62 -12.53 -7.96
CA PRO A 290 -11.87 -12.73 -9.19
C PRO A 290 -10.69 -11.78 -9.40
N GLU A 291 -10.67 -10.66 -8.68
CA GLU A 291 -9.60 -9.66 -8.76
C GLU A 291 -8.34 -10.06 -7.97
N ILE A 292 -8.44 -11.08 -7.09
CA ILE A 292 -7.27 -11.57 -6.33
C ILE A 292 -6.21 -12.10 -7.29
N ASP A 293 -5.00 -11.58 -7.16
CA ASP A 293 -3.84 -12.06 -7.91
C ASP A 293 -3.11 -13.19 -7.20
N LEU A 294 -2.91 -13.04 -5.88
CA LEU A 294 -2.13 -13.94 -5.03
C LEU A 294 -2.73 -14.03 -3.63
N ILE A 295 -2.44 -15.13 -2.94
CA ILE A 295 -2.64 -15.27 -1.50
C ILE A 295 -1.30 -15.31 -0.79
N ALA A 296 -1.21 -14.75 0.42
CA ALA A 296 0.00 -14.73 1.23
C ALA A 296 -0.31 -14.85 2.73
N PRO A 297 0.65 -15.24 3.58
CA PRO A 297 0.47 -15.32 5.03
C PRO A 297 0.02 -13.99 5.62
N GLY A 298 -1.13 -13.97 6.33
CA GLY A 298 -1.67 -12.74 6.91
C GLY A 298 -2.38 -12.94 8.25
N GLU A 299 -2.46 -14.17 8.78
CA GLU A 299 -3.08 -14.44 10.06
C GLU A 299 -2.03 -14.75 11.13
N GLN A 300 -2.16 -14.18 12.33
CA GLN A 300 -1.24 -14.37 13.46
C GLN A 300 0.23 -14.06 13.10
N ILE A 301 0.47 -12.96 12.41
CA ILE A 301 1.81 -12.54 11.99
C ILE A 301 2.47 -11.71 13.09
N LEU A 302 3.58 -12.21 13.65
CA LEU A 302 4.44 -11.47 14.58
C LEU A 302 5.33 -10.50 13.80
N SER A 303 5.35 -9.22 14.21
CA SER A 303 6.23 -8.22 13.61
C SER A 303 6.58 -7.09 14.59
N THR A 304 7.43 -6.19 14.15
CA THR A 304 7.89 -5.02 14.91
C THR A 304 6.74 -4.08 15.28
N TRP A 305 6.87 -3.36 16.42
CA TRP A 305 5.84 -2.45 16.93
C TRP A 305 6.43 -1.09 17.32
N ASN A 306 5.57 -0.06 17.36
CA ASN A 306 5.98 1.35 17.52
C ASN A 306 6.58 1.77 18.86
N ASN A 307 6.62 0.87 19.84
CA ASN A 307 7.29 1.09 21.12
C ASN A 307 8.63 0.32 21.28
N GLY A 308 9.18 -0.17 20.16
CA GLY A 308 10.40 -0.96 20.15
C GLY A 308 10.23 -2.43 20.52
N SER A 309 8.97 -2.88 20.70
CA SER A 309 8.60 -4.26 20.97
C SER A 309 8.05 -4.96 19.72
N TYR A 310 7.38 -6.10 19.90
CA TYR A 310 6.77 -6.88 18.84
C TYR A 310 5.28 -7.10 19.13
N LYS A 311 4.48 -7.20 18.09
CA LYS A 311 3.04 -7.47 18.20
C LYS A 311 2.61 -8.49 17.13
N THR A 312 1.66 -9.35 17.49
CA THR A 312 1.01 -10.24 16.53
C THR A 312 -0.28 -9.59 16.03
N LEU A 313 -0.40 -9.46 14.71
CA LEU A 313 -1.60 -8.95 14.04
C LEU A 313 -2.10 -9.94 12.99
N SER A 314 -3.36 -9.77 12.60
CA SER A 314 -3.99 -10.49 11.49
C SER A 314 -4.60 -9.48 10.52
N GLY A 315 -4.56 -9.78 9.22
CA GLY A 315 -5.13 -8.92 8.18
C GLY A 315 -4.50 -9.17 6.82
N THR A 316 -5.21 -8.81 5.76
CA THR A 316 -4.64 -8.72 4.42
C THR A 316 -3.50 -7.69 4.35
N SER A 317 -3.49 -6.74 5.29
CA SER A 317 -2.38 -5.80 5.54
C SER A 317 -1.07 -6.48 5.96
N MET A 318 -1.12 -7.69 6.54
CA MET A 318 0.06 -8.48 6.87
C MET A 318 0.43 -9.43 5.74
N ALA A 319 -0.51 -9.75 4.85
CA ALA A 319 -0.27 -10.55 3.66
C ALA A 319 0.46 -9.76 2.55
N ALA A 320 0.01 -8.55 2.24
CA ALA A 320 0.60 -7.69 1.21
C ALA A 320 2.12 -7.46 1.37
N PRO A 321 2.67 -7.17 2.57
CA PRO A 321 4.09 -6.96 2.74
C PRO A 321 4.95 -8.22 2.48
N HIS A 322 4.43 -9.43 2.66
CA HIS A 322 5.13 -10.64 2.24
C HIS A 322 5.36 -10.64 0.72
N VAL A 323 4.34 -10.26 -0.05
CA VAL A 323 4.44 -10.11 -1.52
C VAL A 323 5.40 -9.00 -1.90
N SER A 324 5.35 -7.85 -1.21
CA SER A 324 6.28 -6.73 -1.43
C SER A 324 7.74 -7.15 -1.22
N GLY A 325 8.01 -7.92 -0.16
CA GLY A 325 9.34 -8.48 0.11
C GLY A 325 9.80 -9.46 -0.97
N VAL A 326 8.91 -10.31 -1.49
CA VAL A 326 9.24 -11.22 -2.61
C VAL A 326 9.54 -10.44 -3.88
N ILE A 327 8.79 -9.37 -4.19
CA ILE A 327 9.07 -8.50 -5.33
C ILE A 327 10.48 -7.91 -5.24
N LEU A 328 10.90 -7.46 -4.07
CA LEU A 328 12.25 -6.93 -3.86
C LEU A 328 13.32 -8.00 -4.12
N GLN A 329 13.13 -9.23 -3.63
CA GLN A 329 14.04 -10.35 -3.90
C GLN A 329 14.11 -10.68 -5.40
N VAL A 330 12.98 -10.66 -6.11
CA VAL A 330 12.90 -10.89 -7.56
C VAL A 330 13.65 -9.79 -8.31
N LEU A 331 13.44 -8.51 -7.97
CA LEU A 331 14.15 -7.38 -8.56
C LEU A 331 15.65 -7.40 -8.26
N ASN A 332 16.04 -7.85 -7.06
CA ASN A 332 17.45 -8.05 -6.71
C ASN A 332 18.13 -9.08 -7.62
N LYS A 333 17.46 -10.20 -7.88
CA LYS A 333 18.03 -11.30 -8.69
C LYS A 333 17.98 -11.01 -10.19
N TRP A 334 16.83 -10.57 -10.70
CA TRP A 334 16.56 -10.46 -12.13
C TRP A 334 16.68 -9.06 -12.70
N GLY A 335 16.91 -8.05 -11.84
CA GLY A 335 17.04 -6.65 -12.24
C GLY A 335 15.68 -5.96 -12.42
N ASN A 336 15.72 -4.83 -13.15
CA ASN A 336 14.55 -4.00 -13.34
C ASN A 336 13.50 -4.67 -14.23
N MET A 337 12.26 -4.72 -13.73
CA MET A 337 11.08 -5.23 -14.41
C MET A 337 9.93 -4.22 -14.33
N SER A 338 9.06 -4.19 -15.34
CA SER A 338 7.85 -3.37 -15.31
C SER A 338 6.81 -3.97 -14.34
N PRO A 339 5.81 -3.17 -13.88
CA PRO A 339 4.72 -3.67 -13.03
C PRO A 339 4.03 -4.90 -13.62
N ALA A 340 3.68 -4.86 -14.91
CA ALA A 340 3.05 -5.98 -15.60
C ALA A 340 3.96 -7.22 -15.70
N GLN A 341 5.28 -7.05 -15.84
CA GLN A 341 6.23 -8.17 -15.85
C GLN A 341 6.33 -8.82 -14.46
N ILE A 342 6.42 -8.04 -13.41
CA ILE A 342 6.42 -8.53 -12.02
C ILE A 342 5.12 -9.29 -11.73
N LYS A 343 3.97 -8.67 -11.94
CA LYS A 343 2.66 -9.29 -11.68
C LYS A 343 2.54 -10.64 -12.38
N ARG A 344 2.85 -10.70 -13.67
CA ARG A 344 2.85 -11.94 -14.44
C ARG A 344 3.84 -12.98 -13.92
N HIS A 345 5.06 -12.57 -13.55
CA HIS A 345 6.07 -13.46 -13.03
C HIS A 345 5.63 -14.12 -11.71
N LEU A 346 5.14 -13.33 -10.77
CA LEU A 346 4.63 -13.83 -9.50
C LEU A 346 3.45 -14.80 -9.70
N LYS A 347 2.50 -14.46 -10.58
CA LYS A 347 1.37 -15.37 -10.90
C LYS A 347 1.81 -16.68 -11.53
N ASN A 348 2.84 -16.66 -12.39
CA ASN A 348 3.36 -17.88 -13.04
C ASN A 348 4.20 -18.76 -12.10
N THR A 349 4.70 -18.19 -11.01
CA THR A 349 5.55 -18.89 -10.03
C THR A 349 4.83 -19.21 -8.73
N ALA A 350 3.58 -18.78 -8.57
CA ALA A 350 2.77 -19.06 -7.39
C ALA A 350 2.55 -20.58 -7.19
N GLN A 351 2.45 -21.00 -5.94
CA GLN A 351 2.10 -22.35 -5.55
C GLN A 351 0.57 -22.50 -5.49
N ARG A 352 0.01 -23.31 -6.37
CA ARG A 352 -1.43 -23.63 -6.33
C ARG A 352 -1.75 -24.43 -5.07
N LEU A 353 -2.77 -23.99 -4.32
CA LEU A 353 -3.29 -24.69 -3.14
C LEU A 353 -4.63 -25.37 -3.48
N PRO A 354 -5.05 -26.40 -2.73
CA PRO A 354 -6.34 -27.09 -2.92
C PRO A 354 -7.52 -26.28 -2.34
N ILE A 355 -7.60 -24.99 -2.65
CA ILE A 355 -8.65 -24.05 -2.26
C ILE A 355 -9.21 -23.36 -3.52
N LYS A 356 -10.36 -22.68 -3.39
CA LYS A 356 -11.03 -22.02 -4.53
C LYS A 356 -10.13 -20.97 -5.19
N ASP A 357 -10.26 -20.81 -6.50
CA ASP A 357 -9.51 -19.83 -7.29
C ASP A 357 -9.77 -18.40 -6.83
N GLU A 358 -11.01 -18.07 -6.52
CA GLU A 358 -11.41 -16.75 -6.00
C GLU A 358 -10.78 -16.39 -4.64
N TYR A 359 -10.21 -17.37 -3.91
CA TYR A 359 -9.51 -17.16 -2.65
C TYR A 359 -8.03 -16.84 -2.84
N GLN A 360 -7.41 -17.44 -3.84
CA GLN A 360 -5.96 -17.45 -4.00
C GLN A 360 -5.47 -16.79 -5.30
N GLY A 361 -6.34 -16.47 -6.24
CA GLY A 361 -5.93 -16.04 -7.57
C GLY A 361 -5.04 -17.09 -8.25
N ALA A 362 -3.79 -16.74 -8.55
CA ALA A 362 -2.83 -17.69 -9.12
C ALA A 362 -2.28 -18.69 -8.09
N GLY A 363 -2.40 -18.41 -6.80
CA GLY A 363 -1.92 -19.26 -5.71
C GLY A 363 -1.16 -18.51 -4.63
N LEU A 364 -0.56 -19.24 -3.71
CA LEU A 364 0.34 -18.74 -2.68
C LEU A 364 1.64 -18.23 -3.30
N ILE A 365 2.05 -17.04 -2.89
CA ILE A 365 3.37 -16.50 -3.27
C ILE A 365 4.50 -17.46 -2.85
N ASP A 366 5.41 -17.78 -3.77
CA ASP A 366 6.52 -18.73 -3.58
C ASP A 366 7.83 -18.06 -3.98
N LEU A 367 8.63 -17.67 -2.98
CA LEU A 367 9.90 -16.97 -3.21
C LEU A 367 10.91 -17.87 -3.89
N ALA A 368 11.02 -19.14 -3.47
CA ALA A 368 11.99 -20.07 -4.03
C ALA A 368 11.74 -20.27 -5.53
N LYS A 369 10.49 -20.49 -5.91
CA LYS A 369 10.10 -20.67 -7.30
C LYS A 369 10.24 -19.39 -8.12
N ALA A 370 9.87 -18.22 -7.54
CA ALA A 370 10.06 -16.90 -8.19
C ALA A 370 11.54 -16.59 -8.47
N LEU A 371 12.44 -17.05 -7.62
CA LEU A 371 13.88 -16.89 -7.83
C LEU A 371 14.47 -17.98 -8.74
N SER A 372 13.90 -19.18 -8.83
CA SER A 372 14.43 -20.26 -9.68
C SER A 372 14.12 -20.08 -11.17
N ILE A 373 13.00 -19.44 -11.50
CA ILE A 373 12.53 -19.29 -12.89
C ILE A 373 12.92 -17.91 -13.44
N ASN A 374 13.62 -17.89 -14.59
CA ASN A 374 13.95 -16.63 -15.25
C ASN A 374 12.70 -15.99 -15.88
N PRO A 375 12.34 -14.73 -15.49
CA PRO A 375 11.15 -14.05 -16.03
C PRO A 375 11.12 -13.92 -17.55
N ARG A 376 12.29 -13.88 -18.21
CA ARG A 376 12.40 -13.77 -19.68
C ARG A 376 12.01 -15.06 -20.39
N MET A 377 12.15 -16.22 -19.75
CA MET A 377 11.77 -17.52 -20.35
C MET A 377 10.26 -17.75 -20.31
N THR A 378 9.54 -17.14 -19.39
CA THR A 378 8.08 -17.27 -19.29
C THR A 378 7.32 -16.49 -20.37
N GLN A 379 8.00 -15.60 -21.12
CA GLN A 379 7.41 -14.88 -22.25
C GLN A 379 7.22 -15.78 -23.49
N ASN A 380 8.05 -16.79 -23.69
CA ASN A 380 8.06 -17.64 -24.89
C ASN A 380 7.07 -18.81 -24.84
N ILE A 381 6.62 -19.25 -23.67
CA ILE A 381 5.78 -20.45 -23.53
C ILE A 381 4.35 -20.22 -24.08
N ARG A 382 3.83 -18.99 -24.08
CA ARG A 382 2.50 -18.69 -24.66
C ARG A 382 2.52 -18.42 -26.16
N SER A 383 3.64 -18.04 -26.75
CA SER A 383 3.74 -17.90 -28.22
C SER A 383 3.75 -19.26 -28.90
N ILE A 384 4.34 -20.28 -28.28
CA ILE A 384 4.40 -21.65 -28.83
C ILE A 384 3.03 -22.34 -28.76
N ARG A 385 2.21 -22.08 -27.73
CA ARG A 385 0.84 -22.65 -27.64
C ARG A 385 -0.19 -22.00 -28.58
N ARG A 386 0.10 -20.83 -29.17
CA ARG A 386 -0.76 -20.17 -30.17
C ARG A 386 -0.46 -20.58 -31.61
N VAL A 387 0.60 -21.34 -31.83
CA VAL A 387 1.01 -21.82 -33.19
C VAL A 387 0.60 -23.30 -33.42
N VAL A 388 0.08 -23.99 -32.42
CA VAL A 388 -0.26 -25.41 -32.45
C VAL A 388 -1.77 -25.66 -32.18
N LEU A 389 -2.64 -24.67 -32.46
CA LEU A 389 -4.09 -24.87 -32.51
C LEU A 389 -4.65 -24.29 -33.81
#